data_3cff5c01626873640ee26eada83e8377
#
_entry.id   3cff5c01626873640ee26eada83e8377
#
_cell.length_a   1.000
_cell.length_b   1.000
_cell.length_c   1.000
_cell.angle_alpha   90.00
_cell.angle_beta   90.00
_cell.angle_gamma   90.00
#
_symmetry.space_group_name_H-M   'P 1'
#
loop_
_entity.id
_entity.type
_entity.pdbx_description
1 polymer ?
#
loop_
_entity_poly.entity_id
_entity_poly.type
_entity_poly.pdbx_seq_one_letter_code
_entity_poly.pdbx_strand_id
1 'polypeptide(L)'
;KDLGFFFGLGSVAYAVSSSLSSPTNGGGGGGVKQSSLMQCKPHMILRLLQAKRRCKKENRAMLPKDLFHLKGFMVAGTDNLCYKDDLEELWGIRPMELFAGTEPSIMGTETWTRKGMYFFPDTAFYEFITEKDMMRNYEDPSYIPPTYLMDEVRPGEKYELVFTILKGGAFARYRCGDMYRCVGLENREDETRI
;
A
#
# COMPACT_ATOMS: atom_id res chain seq x y z
N LYS A 1 -11.77 -16.29 -15.23
CA LYS A 1 -12.12 -15.54 -14.01
C LYS A 1 -11.67 -14.12 -14.21
N ASP A 2 -12.43 -13.15 -13.72
CA ASP A 2 -12.07 -11.74 -13.72
C ASP A 2 -11.09 -11.45 -12.57
N LEU A 3 -10.22 -10.45 -12.72
CA LEU A 3 -9.39 -9.97 -11.62
C LEU A 3 -10.28 -9.09 -10.73
N GLY A 4 -10.65 -9.62 -9.58
CA GLY A 4 -11.52 -8.90 -8.63
C GLY A 4 -10.78 -8.25 -7.48
N PHE A 5 -9.58 -8.73 -7.17
CA PHE A 5 -8.75 -8.23 -6.08
C PHE A 5 -7.29 -8.22 -6.50
N PHE A 6 -6.59 -7.15 -6.14
CA PHE A 6 -5.14 -7.02 -6.31
C PHE A 6 -4.50 -6.68 -4.96
N PHE A 7 -3.40 -7.38 -4.67
CA PHE A 7 -2.52 -7.09 -3.54
C PHE A 7 -1.06 -7.15 -4.00
N GLY A 8 -0.27 -6.16 -3.64
CA GLY A 8 1.15 -6.11 -3.97
C GLY A 8 1.84 -4.82 -3.54
N LEU A 9 3.08 -4.64 -3.98
CA LEU A 9 3.80 -3.38 -3.78
C LEU A 9 3.25 -2.29 -4.69
N GLY A 10 3.03 -1.09 -4.15
CA GLY A 10 2.48 0.04 -4.91
C GLY A 10 3.34 0.43 -6.10
N SER A 11 4.65 0.49 -5.94
CA SER A 11 5.62 0.76 -7.02
C SER A 11 5.58 -0.28 -8.14
N VAL A 12 5.46 -1.56 -7.79
CA VAL A 12 5.34 -2.66 -8.78
C VAL A 12 4.00 -2.58 -9.51
N ALA A 13 2.91 -2.34 -8.77
CA ALA A 13 1.58 -2.15 -9.36
C ALA A 13 1.60 -0.99 -10.38
N TYR A 14 2.24 0.12 -10.04
CA TYR A 14 2.40 1.27 -10.91
C TYR A 14 3.24 0.94 -12.15
N ALA A 15 4.41 0.32 -11.98
CA ALA A 15 5.31 -0.03 -13.09
C ALA A 15 4.64 -0.98 -14.10
N VAL A 16 3.94 -2.02 -13.60
CA VAL A 16 3.18 -2.95 -14.46
C VAL A 16 2.05 -2.23 -15.19
N SER A 17 1.32 -1.37 -14.49
CA SER A 17 0.20 -0.63 -15.07
C SER A 17 0.65 0.35 -16.15
N SER A 18 1.73 1.08 -15.90
CA SER A 18 2.32 2.03 -16.85
C SER A 18 2.86 1.32 -18.09
N SER A 19 3.44 0.13 -17.95
CA SER A 19 3.92 -0.67 -19.07
C SER A 19 2.77 -1.18 -19.97
N LEU A 20 1.59 -1.41 -19.40
CA LEU A 20 0.39 -1.79 -20.17
C LEU A 20 -0.21 -0.60 -20.92
N SER A 21 -0.03 0.60 -20.41
CA SER A 21 -0.60 1.85 -20.96
C SER A 21 0.30 2.51 -22.00
N SER A 22 1.59 2.19 -22.04
CA SER A 22 2.53 2.78 -22.99
C SER A 22 2.30 2.25 -24.40
N PRO A 23 2.16 3.11 -25.41
CA PRO A 23 2.18 2.68 -26.81
C PRO A 23 3.55 2.09 -27.08
N THR A 24 3.63 0.82 -27.48
CA THR A 24 4.86 0.11 -27.79
C THR A 24 5.54 0.71 -29.02
N ASN A 25 6.43 1.68 -28.81
CA ASN A 25 7.49 1.94 -29.76
C ASN A 25 8.62 0.93 -29.47
N GLY A 26 8.66 -0.07 -30.33
CA GLY A 26 9.74 -1.00 -30.62
C GLY A 26 10.76 -1.31 -29.53
N GLY A 27 10.64 -2.46 -28.87
CA GLY A 27 11.76 -3.10 -28.23
C GLY A 27 11.62 -3.36 -26.74
N GLY A 28 10.63 -4.17 -26.35
CA GLY A 28 10.52 -4.60 -24.94
C GLY A 28 9.11 -5.09 -24.57
N GLY A 29 8.62 -6.04 -25.28
CA GLY A 29 7.77 -7.14 -24.86
C GLY A 29 6.51 -6.93 -24.02
N GLY A 30 5.80 -5.83 -24.07
CA GLY A 30 4.48 -5.69 -23.41
C GLY A 30 3.27 -5.96 -24.32
N GLY A 31 3.47 -6.29 -25.58
CA GLY A 31 2.40 -6.74 -26.46
C GLY A 31 1.91 -8.11 -26.02
N VAL A 32 0.61 -8.24 -25.77
CA VAL A 32 -0.04 -9.56 -25.54
C VAL A 32 0.35 -10.45 -26.73
N LYS A 33 1.29 -11.35 -26.50
CA LYS A 33 1.72 -12.30 -27.56
C LYS A 33 0.49 -13.05 -28.02
N GLN A 34 0.41 -13.29 -29.33
CA GLN A 34 -0.72 -14.00 -29.96
C GLN A 34 -0.99 -15.36 -29.28
N SER A 35 0.06 -16.00 -28.73
CA SER A 35 -0.05 -17.21 -27.92
C SER A 35 -0.81 -17.01 -26.60
N SER A 36 -0.74 -15.81 -25.98
CA SER A 36 -1.48 -15.51 -24.75
C SER A 36 -2.97 -15.27 -25.00
N LEU A 37 -3.34 -14.81 -26.19
CA LEU A 37 -4.74 -14.65 -26.58
C LEU A 37 -5.48 -16.00 -26.72
N MET A 38 -4.76 -17.05 -27.13
CA MET A 38 -5.33 -18.40 -27.23
C MET A 38 -5.67 -19.01 -25.86
N GLN A 39 -5.07 -18.52 -24.79
CA GLN A 39 -5.36 -18.96 -23.40
C GLN A 39 -6.46 -18.10 -22.73
N CYS A 40 -6.89 -17.02 -23.38
CA CYS A 40 -7.92 -16.15 -22.83
C CYS A 40 -9.32 -16.75 -23.04
N LYS A 41 -10.16 -16.64 -22.01
CA LYS A 41 -11.57 -17.02 -22.12
C LYS A 41 -12.30 -16.10 -23.11
N PRO A 42 -13.32 -16.60 -23.87
CA PRO A 42 -14.03 -15.82 -24.90
C PRO A 42 -14.54 -14.45 -24.39
N HIS A 43 -15.05 -14.40 -23.16
CA HIS A 43 -15.54 -13.15 -22.57
C HIS A 43 -14.43 -12.10 -22.35
N MET A 44 -13.19 -12.52 -22.09
CA MET A 44 -12.05 -11.60 -21.97
C MET A 44 -11.63 -11.02 -23.31
N ILE A 45 -11.72 -11.83 -24.37
CA ILE A 45 -11.47 -11.37 -25.74
C ILE A 45 -12.51 -10.33 -26.15
N LEU A 46 -13.79 -10.60 -25.86
CA LEU A 46 -14.86 -9.64 -26.15
C LEU A 46 -14.65 -8.32 -25.39
N ARG A 47 -14.30 -8.39 -24.09
CA ARG A 47 -13.98 -7.21 -23.26
C ARG A 47 -12.80 -6.43 -23.83
N LEU A 48 -11.73 -7.12 -24.25
CA LEU A 48 -10.56 -6.48 -24.87
C LEU A 48 -10.95 -5.74 -26.17
N LEU A 49 -11.80 -6.35 -27.01
CA LEU A 49 -12.25 -5.71 -28.23
C LEU A 49 -13.14 -4.48 -27.96
N GLN A 50 -14.01 -4.57 -26.97
CA GLN A 50 -14.84 -3.44 -26.53
C GLN A 50 -13.99 -2.31 -25.97
N ALA A 51 -13.02 -2.63 -25.09
CA ALA A 51 -12.08 -1.66 -24.54
C ALA A 51 -11.27 -0.96 -25.65
N LYS A 52 -10.71 -1.71 -26.58
CA LYS A 52 -9.98 -1.14 -27.74
C LYS A 52 -10.84 -0.19 -28.58
N ARG A 53 -12.10 -0.56 -28.85
CA ARG A 53 -13.03 0.31 -29.61
C ARG A 53 -13.32 1.60 -28.84
N ARG A 54 -13.58 1.51 -27.52
CA ARG A 54 -13.83 2.67 -26.67
C ARG A 54 -12.63 3.59 -26.63
N CYS A 55 -11.45 3.07 -26.30
CA CYS A 55 -10.22 3.87 -26.23
C CYS A 55 -9.87 4.54 -27.55
N LYS A 56 -10.08 3.83 -28.69
CA LYS A 56 -9.90 4.42 -30.03
C LYS A 56 -10.88 5.58 -30.26
N LYS A 57 -12.14 5.44 -29.87
CA LYS A 57 -13.14 6.53 -29.98
C LYS A 57 -12.80 7.72 -29.11
N GLU A 58 -12.25 7.48 -27.93
CA GLU A 58 -11.85 8.51 -26.97
C GLU A 58 -10.42 9.07 -27.23
N ASN A 59 -9.75 8.57 -28.25
CA ASN A 59 -8.37 8.93 -28.63
C ASN A 59 -7.38 8.88 -27.44
N ARG A 60 -7.47 7.83 -26.64
CA ARG A 60 -6.59 7.60 -25.50
C ARG A 60 -6.01 6.20 -25.45
N ALA A 61 -4.93 6.04 -24.69
CA ALA A 61 -4.36 4.74 -24.38
C ALA A 61 -5.35 3.88 -23.55
N MET A 62 -5.22 2.57 -23.67
CA MET A 62 -5.99 1.62 -22.89
C MET A 62 -5.36 1.47 -21.50
N LEU A 63 -6.17 1.60 -20.48
CA LEU A 63 -5.77 1.50 -19.07
C LEU A 63 -6.26 0.17 -18.46
N PRO A 64 -5.64 -0.30 -17.37
CA PRO A 64 -6.11 -1.51 -16.66
C PRO A 64 -7.60 -1.50 -16.33
N LYS A 65 -8.17 -0.35 -15.94
CA LYS A 65 -9.61 -0.18 -15.65
C LYS A 65 -10.53 -0.46 -16.83
N ASP A 66 -10.04 -0.38 -18.06
CA ASP A 66 -10.83 -0.72 -19.25
C ASP A 66 -11.01 -2.23 -19.40
N LEU A 67 -10.11 -3.03 -18.81
CA LEU A 67 -10.11 -4.49 -18.87
C LEU A 67 -10.60 -5.16 -17.60
N PHE A 68 -10.22 -4.61 -16.45
CA PHE A 68 -10.46 -5.21 -15.14
C PHE A 68 -11.33 -4.30 -14.27
N HIS A 69 -12.21 -4.91 -13.49
CA HIS A 69 -13.05 -4.20 -12.53
C HIS A 69 -12.71 -4.72 -11.13
N LEU A 70 -11.71 -4.10 -10.53
CA LEU A 70 -11.31 -4.45 -9.17
C LEU A 70 -12.42 -4.09 -8.18
N LYS A 71 -12.68 -4.99 -7.25
CA LYS A 71 -13.55 -4.79 -6.07
C LYS A 71 -12.74 -4.46 -4.83
N GLY A 72 -11.45 -4.84 -4.82
CA GLY A 72 -10.51 -4.53 -3.77
C GLY A 72 -9.11 -4.34 -4.34
N PHE A 73 -8.44 -3.31 -3.84
CA PHE A 73 -7.07 -2.99 -4.22
C PHE A 73 -6.30 -2.60 -2.97
N MET A 74 -5.29 -3.38 -2.63
CA MET A 74 -4.42 -3.15 -1.48
C MET A 74 -2.97 -3.08 -1.92
N VAL A 75 -2.24 -2.12 -1.36
CA VAL A 75 -0.81 -1.94 -1.61
C VAL A 75 -0.03 -1.89 -0.31
N ALA A 76 1.15 -2.49 -0.30
CA ALA A 76 2.12 -2.40 0.77
C ALA A 76 3.40 -1.71 0.27
N GLY A 77 4.18 -1.13 1.18
CA GLY A 77 5.46 -0.47 0.88
C GLY A 77 5.52 0.95 1.43
N THR A 78 6.71 1.50 1.54
CA THR A 78 6.95 2.82 2.15
C THR A 78 6.52 4.00 1.27
N ASP A 79 6.60 3.85 -0.06
CA ASP A 79 6.37 4.95 -1.02
C ASP A 79 4.97 4.95 -1.65
N ASN A 80 4.02 4.23 -1.06
CA ASN A 80 2.70 4.07 -1.64
C ASN A 80 1.96 5.39 -1.87
N LEU A 81 2.16 6.37 -0.99
CA LEU A 81 1.50 7.66 -1.06
C LEU A 81 1.75 8.38 -2.40
N CYS A 82 2.97 8.23 -2.95
CA CYS A 82 3.35 8.83 -4.24
C CYS A 82 2.60 8.22 -5.42
N TYR A 83 2.13 7.00 -5.31
CA TYR A 83 1.49 6.25 -6.41
C TYR A 83 -0.02 6.15 -6.30
N LYS A 84 -0.63 6.53 -5.16
CA LYS A 84 -2.07 6.30 -4.92
C LYS A 84 -2.97 6.96 -5.95
N ASP A 85 -2.69 8.21 -6.30
CA ASP A 85 -3.51 8.96 -7.25
C ASP A 85 -3.38 8.39 -8.66
N ASP A 86 -2.17 8.09 -9.10
CA ASP A 86 -1.92 7.47 -10.39
C ASP A 86 -2.54 6.07 -10.49
N LEU A 87 -2.43 5.28 -9.42
CA LEU A 87 -3.03 3.95 -9.35
C LEU A 87 -4.57 4.03 -9.38
N GLU A 88 -5.17 5.02 -8.75
CA GLU A 88 -6.61 5.27 -8.82
C GLU A 88 -7.03 5.62 -10.26
N GLU A 89 -6.26 6.47 -10.94
CA GLU A 89 -6.53 6.79 -12.34
C GLU A 89 -6.42 5.57 -13.24
N LEU A 90 -5.38 4.76 -13.06
CA LEU A 90 -5.10 3.56 -13.87
C LEU A 90 -6.11 2.43 -13.65
N TRP A 91 -6.56 2.21 -12.41
CA TRP A 91 -7.40 1.07 -12.04
C TRP A 91 -8.86 1.42 -11.76
N GLY A 92 -9.19 2.72 -11.62
CA GLY A 92 -10.54 3.19 -11.32
C GLY A 92 -10.99 2.92 -9.87
N ILE A 93 -10.05 2.55 -9.01
CA ILE A 93 -10.26 2.35 -7.57
C ILE A 93 -8.98 2.76 -6.82
N ARG A 94 -9.13 3.60 -5.79
CA ARG A 94 -8.03 4.02 -4.95
C ARG A 94 -7.54 2.85 -4.09
N PRO A 95 -6.24 2.52 -4.10
CA PRO A 95 -5.72 1.45 -3.28
C PRO A 95 -5.82 1.80 -1.79
N MET A 96 -6.08 0.78 -0.96
CA MET A 96 -5.90 0.83 0.49
C MET A 96 -4.45 0.49 0.82
N GLU A 97 -3.89 1.21 1.76
CA GLU A 97 -2.53 0.97 2.22
C GLU A 97 -2.51 -0.05 3.36
N LEU A 98 -1.55 -0.96 3.27
CA LEU A 98 -1.27 -1.94 4.30
C LEU A 98 0.15 -1.72 4.81
N PHE A 99 0.30 -1.58 6.12
CA PHE A 99 1.60 -1.58 6.74
C PHE A 99 2.03 -3.01 7.03
N ALA A 100 3.02 -3.46 6.27
CA ALA A 100 3.58 -4.79 6.41
C ALA A 100 5.09 -4.75 6.17
N GLY A 101 5.83 -5.50 6.96
CA GLY A 101 7.27 -5.70 6.83
C GLY A 101 7.63 -7.17 6.94
N THR A 102 8.85 -7.50 6.59
CA THR A 102 9.36 -8.88 6.70
C THR A 102 9.41 -9.31 8.17
N GLU A 103 9.83 -8.41 9.04
CA GLU A 103 10.01 -8.66 10.47
C GLU A 103 8.67 -8.75 11.22
N PRO A 104 7.78 -7.73 11.09
CA PRO A 104 6.56 -7.68 11.88
C PRO A 104 5.37 -8.38 11.23
N SER A 105 5.49 -8.81 9.96
CA SER A 105 4.35 -9.22 9.15
C SER A 105 3.38 -8.05 8.90
N ILE A 106 2.11 -8.18 9.19
CA ILE A 106 1.11 -7.11 8.99
C ILE A 106 0.84 -6.45 10.34
N MET A 107 1.11 -5.16 10.45
CA MET A 107 0.92 -4.38 11.68
C MET A 107 -0.22 -3.38 11.63
N GLY A 108 -0.67 -2.98 10.46
CA GLY A 108 -1.74 -1.99 10.34
C GLY A 108 -2.29 -1.87 8.92
N THR A 109 -3.41 -1.18 8.80
CA THR A 109 -4.06 -0.91 7.51
C THR A 109 -4.80 0.42 7.54
N GLU A 110 -4.97 1.02 6.37
CA GLU A 110 -5.99 2.06 6.22
C GLU A 110 -7.39 1.48 6.43
N THR A 111 -8.31 2.31 6.87
CA THR A 111 -9.75 2.01 6.91
C THR A 111 -10.48 2.72 5.77
N TRP A 112 -11.78 2.55 5.72
CA TRP A 112 -12.66 3.22 4.75
C TRP A 112 -12.61 4.73 4.81
N THR A 113 -12.26 5.31 5.96
CA THR A 113 -12.13 6.76 6.13
C THR A 113 -10.94 7.37 5.37
N ARG A 114 -9.92 6.56 5.05
CA ARG A 114 -8.69 6.99 4.35
C ARG A 114 -7.95 8.13 5.05
N LYS A 115 -8.15 8.29 6.37
CA LYS A 115 -7.56 9.38 7.16
C LYS A 115 -6.21 9.02 7.78
N GLY A 116 -5.78 7.80 7.65
CA GLY A 116 -4.54 7.30 8.21
C GLY A 116 -4.56 5.78 8.32
N MET A 117 -3.49 5.25 8.88
CA MET A 117 -3.30 3.84 9.09
C MET A 117 -3.57 3.50 10.56
N TYR A 118 -4.30 2.43 10.79
CA TYR A 118 -4.62 1.93 12.12
C TYR A 118 -3.75 0.72 12.43
N PHE A 119 -3.04 0.77 13.54
CA PHE A 119 -2.25 -0.35 14.02
C PHE A 119 -3.14 -1.42 14.64
N PHE A 120 -2.78 -2.69 14.45
CA PHE A 120 -3.45 -3.82 15.07
C PHE A 120 -2.84 -4.11 16.45
N PRO A 121 -3.54 -3.84 17.56
CA PRO A 121 -2.95 -3.95 18.90
C PRO A 121 -2.57 -5.38 19.30
N ASP A 122 -3.15 -6.39 18.63
CA ASP A 122 -2.94 -7.81 18.96
C ASP A 122 -1.77 -8.43 18.21
N THR A 123 -1.14 -7.73 17.27
CA THR A 123 -0.07 -8.30 16.42
C THR A 123 1.31 -8.13 17.03
N ALA A 124 1.53 -7.04 17.75
CA ALA A 124 2.80 -6.73 18.40
C ALA A 124 2.57 -5.81 19.61
N PHE A 125 3.55 -5.73 20.49
CA PHE A 125 3.63 -4.69 21.49
C PHE A 125 4.38 -3.50 20.87
N TYR A 126 3.76 -2.33 20.89
CA TYR A 126 4.26 -1.12 20.24
C TYR A 126 4.78 -0.11 21.25
N GLU A 127 5.94 0.45 20.96
CA GLU A 127 6.56 1.56 21.65
C GLU A 127 6.95 2.64 20.63
N PHE A 128 7.02 3.88 21.04
CA PHE A 128 7.26 5.02 20.17
C PHE A 128 8.37 5.89 20.75
N ILE A 129 9.34 6.28 19.92
CA ILE A 129 10.41 7.22 20.26
C ILE A 129 10.12 8.51 19.53
N THR A 130 10.14 9.67 20.22
CA THR A 130 9.93 10.97 19.56
C THR A 130 11.01 11.24 18.52
N GLU A 131 10.68 11.97 17.44
CA GLU A 131 11.66 12.41 16.43
C GLU A 131 12.87 13.08 17.09
N LYS A 132 12.64 13.92 18.12
CA LYS A 132 13.70 14.61 18.87
C LYS A 132 14.65 13.64 19.56
N ASP A 133 14.12 12.65 20.27
CA ASP A 133 14.93 11.69 21.03
C ASP A 133 15.64 10.71 20.10
N MET A 134 15.02 10.36 18.98
CA MET A 134 15.63 9.57 17.92
C MET A 134 16.83 10.30 17.32
N MET A 135 16.68 11.59 16.95
CA MET A 135 17.77 12.40 16.42
C MET A 135 18.93 12.55 17.43
N ARG A 136 18.60 12.78 18.72
CA ARG A 136 19.61 12.83 19.77
C ARG A 136 20.39 11.53 19.92
N ASN A 137 19.73 10.39 19.81
CA ASN A 137 20.38 9.09 19.84
C ASN A 137 21.28 8.85 18.61
N TYR A 138 20.94 9.43 17.44
CA TYR A 138 21.82 9.41 16.26
C TYR A 138 23.10 10.22 16.48
N GLU A 139 23.00 11.37 17.14
CA GLU A 139 24.16 12.24 17.47
C GLU A 139 25.01 11.66 18.60
N ASP A 140 24.36 11.06 19.59
CA ASP A 140 24.99 10.43 20.74
C ASP A 140 24.44 9.00 20.95
N PRO A 141 25.12 7.97 20.43
CA PRO A 141 24.70 6.58 20.60
C PRO A 141 24.66 6.08 22.04
N SER A 142 25.27 6.79 23.00
CA SER A 142 25.19 6.47 24.43
C SER A 142 23.87 6.90 25.06
N TYR A 143 23.16 7.85 24.44
CA TYR A 143 21.86 8.29 24.87
C TYR A 143 20.80 7.21 24.63
N ILE A 144 20.13 6.77 25.67
CA ILE A 144 19.02 5.83 25.57
C ILE A 144 17.73 6.63 25.51
N PRO A 145 17.03 6.64 24.35
CA PRO A 145 15.79 7.39 24.21
C PRO A 145 14.66 6.78 25.05
N PRO A 146 13.82 7.60 25.67
CA PRO A 146 12.60 7.13 26.29
C PRO A 146 11.63 6.62 25.24
N THR A 147 10.79 5.65 25.61
CA THR A 147 9.70 5.15 24.76
C THR A 147 8.35 5.50 25.37
N TYR A 148 7.37 5.69 24.48
CA TYR A 148 5.99 6.00 24.81
C TYR A 148 5.08 4.87 24.32
N LEU A 149 3.98 4.63 25.02
CA LEU A 149 2.97 3.67 24.60
C LEU A 149 1.95 4.29 23.63
N MET A 150 1.07 3.47 23.07
CA MET A 150 0.09 3.92 22.07
C MET A 150 -0.87 5.00 22.58
N ASP A 151 -1.17 5.02 23.85
CA ASP A 151 -2.06 5.99 24.50
C ASP A 151 -1.32 7.27 24.98
N GLU A 152 0.02 7.26 24.93
CA GLU A 152 0.85 8.39 25.32
C GLU A 152 1.30 9.25 24.13
N VAL A 153 1.16 8.75 22.89
CA VAL A 153 1.52 9.52 21.70
C VAL A 153 0.55 10.67 21.45
N ARG A 154 1.04 11.74 20.80
CA ARG A 154 0.26 12.97 20.60
C ARG A 154 -0.03 13.21 19.11
N PRO A 155 -1.28 13.54 18.75
CA PRO A 155 -1.61 13.94 17.38
C PRO A 155 -0.73 15.10 16.88
N GLY A 156 -0.24 14.96 15.65
CA GLY A 156 0.64 15.94 14.99
C GLY A 156 2.13 15.66 15.17
N GLU A 157 2.54 14.96 16.21
CA GLU A 157 3.93 14.62 16.46
C GLU A 157 4.38 13.41 15.62
N LYS A 158 5.70 13.32 15.44
CA LYS A 158 6.35 12.21 14.73
C LYS A 158 7.12 11.32 15.67
N TYR A 159 7.07 10.03 15.37
CA TYR A 159 7.69 8.99 16.18
C TYR A 159 8.36 7.94 15.32
N GLU A 160 9.49 7.42 15.79
CA GLU A 160 10.06 6.17 15.32
C GLU A 160 9.31 5.02 16.00
N LEU A 161 8.95 4.01 15.22
CA LEU A 161 8.27 2.82 15.72
C LEU A 161 9.28 1.81 16.26
N VAL A 162 8.99 1.31 17.47
CA VAL A 162 9.65 0.18 18.11
C VAL A 162 8.60 -0.90 18.36
N PHE A 163 8.90 -2.14 18.04
CA PHE A 163 7.94 -3.20 18.27
C PHE A 163 8.56 -4.48 18.84
N THR A 164 7.75 -5.23 19.57
CA THR A 164 8.07 -6.57 20.07
C THR A 164 7.02 -7.56 19.57
N ILE A 165 7.47 -8.60 18.88
CA ILE A 165 6.59 -9.66 18.38
C ILE A 165 6.35 -10.69 19.49
N LEU A 166 5.09 -10.86 19.90
CA LEU A 166 4.71 -11.73 21.02
C LEU A 166 4.42 -13.18 20.62
N LYS A 167 4.34 -13.45 19.32
CA LYS A 167 3.97 -14.77 18.77
C LYS A 167 5.18 -15.70 18.49
N GLY A 168 6.28 -15.47 19.18
CA GLY A 168 7.57 -16.13 18.92
C GLY A 168 8.36 -15.41 17.82
N GLY A 169 9.67 -15.38 17.97
CA GLY A 169 10.56 -14.67 17.06
C GLY A 169 11.67 -13.95 17.81
N ALA A 170 12.66 -13.46 17.07
CA ALA A 170 13.83 -12.78 17.62
C ALA A 170 13.63 -11.28 17.86
N PHE A 171 12.50 -10.72 17.45
CA PHE A 171 12.27 -9.28 17.46
C PHE A 171 11.65 -8.80 18.78
N ALA A 172 12.54 -8.42 19.70
CA ALA A 172 12.17 -7.75 20.95
C ALA A 172 12.71 -6.33 20.90
N ARG A 173 11.84 -5.34 21.11
CA ARG A 173 12.15 -3.90 21.04
C ARG A 173 12.93 -3.53 19.76
N TYR A 174 12.49 -4.09 18.63
CA TYR A 174 13.12 -3.86 17.34
C TYR A 174 12.77 -2.47 16.81
N ARG A 175 13.78 -1.71 16.46
CA ARG A 175 13.65 -0.39 15.82
C ARG A 175 13.75 -0.57 14.32
N CYS A 176 12.63 -0.36 13.61
CA CYS A 176 12.62 -0.52 12.15
C CYS A 176 13.20 0.69 11.39
N GLY A 177 13.37 1.82 12.07
CA GLY A 177 13.86 3.05 11.46
C GLY A 177 12.78 3.85 10.72
N ASP A 178 11.56 3.34 10.64
CA ASP A 178 10.46 4.03 9.98
C ASP A 178 9.85 5.09 10.91
N MET A 179 9.56 6.27 10.32
CA MET A 179 8.96 7.38 11.02
C MET A 179 7.47 7.50 10.70
N TYR A 180 6.65 7.65 11.73
CA TYR A 180 5.21 7.81 11.63
C TYR A 180 4.76 9.12 12.26
N ARG A 181 3.77 9.76 11.63
CA ARG A 181 3.08 10.88 12.25
C ARG A 181 1.79 10.39 12.88
N CYS A 182 1.60 10.64 14.17
CA CYS A 182 0.32 10.41 14.82
C CYS A 182 -0.72 11.37 14.25
N VAL A 183 -1.77 10.84 13.64
CA VAL A 183 -2.87 11.65 13.07
C VAL A 183 -4.05 11.79 14.03
N GLY A 184 -4.15 10.89 15.01
CA GLY A 184 -5.20 10.91 16.02
C GLY A 184 -5.14 9.67 16.90
N LEU A 185 -5.88 9.72 18.00
CA LEU A 185 -6.17 8.58 18.86
C LEU A 185 -7.68 8.35 18.78
N GLU A 186 -8.09 7.25 18.15
CA GLU A 186 -9.49 6.89 18.02
C GLU A 186 -9.82 5.77 19.01
N ASN A 187 -10.93 5.95 19.75
CA ASN A 187 -11.45 4.91 20.63
C ASN A 187 -12.23 3.87 19.82
N ARG A 188 -12.27 2.63 20.32
CA ARG A 188 -13.03 1.52 19.71
C ARG A 188 -14.51 1.83 19.47
N GLU A 189 -15.08 2.74 20.24
CA GLU A 189 -16.49 3.16 20.10
C GLU A 189 -16.76 3.88 18.76
N ASP A 190 -15.75 4.47 18.15
CA ASP A 190 -15.87 5.14 16.84
C ASP A 190 -15.70 4.16 15.67
N GLU A 191 -15.12 2.99 15.89
CA GLU A 191 -14.96 1.93 14.87
C GLU A 191 -16.30 1.23 14.55
N THR A 192 -17.29 1.32 15.42
CA THR A 192 -18.62 0.71 15.24
C THR A 192 -19.55 1.52 14.34
N ARG A 193 -19.09 2.65 13.80
CA ARG A 193 -19.83 3.49 12.86
C ARG A 193 -19.47 3.23 11.39
N ILE A 194 -19.13 1.99 11.07
CA ILE A 194 -18.93 1.54 9.68
C ILE A 194 -20.26 1.03 9.14
#